data_2401e68febd5b16f97e407334e6fee3a
#
_entry.id   2401e68febd5b16f97e407334e6fee3a
#
_cell.length_a   1.000
_cell.length_b   1.000
_cell.length_c   1.000
_cell.angle_alpha   90.00
_cell.angle_beta   90.00
_cell.angle_gamma   90.00
#
_symmetry.space_group_name_H-M   'P 1'
#
loop_
_entity.id
_entity.type
_entity.pdbx_description
1 polymer ?
#
loop_
_entity_poly.entity_id
_entity_poly.type
_entity_poly.pdbx_seq_one_letter_code
_entity_poly.pdbx_strand_id
1 'polypeptide(L)'
;MNKIILRNAAGMLMLLFSFTTFAQSPQFKVIAFYSTNVEPDHVDFARDAIQFYTKMAAEKGFAFDTTSNWDNLNDANLKNYQVVIWLNEFPHNGAQRQAFEHFMNSGGGWLGFHVSGYNDQYTQWPWFVNFLGGAVFYNNNWPPLPAKLIVDDNKHPATQHLPKTYIAPINEWYGWKPNPRDNKDVKVLVTLAPSNYPLGKKDIIRDGDIPVVWTNTKYKMIYMNMGHGDQIFNSVIQNKMFQDAILWLGAGK
;
A
#
# COMPACT_ATOMS: atom_id res chain seq x y z
N MET A 1 -18.78 -52.90 70.97
CA MET A 1 -19.42 -52.50 69.66
C MET A 1 -18.66 -51.31 69.09
N ASN A 2 -17.63 -51.52 68.25
CA ASN A 2 -16.84 -50.46 67.65
C ASN A 2 -17.30 -50.22 66.21
N LYS A 3 -17.80 -49.04 65.94
CA LYS A 3 -18.16 -48.61 64.60
C LYS A 3 -16.91 -48.04 63.90
N ILE A 4 -16.47 -48.69 62.82
CA ILE A 4 -15.43 -48.21 61.90
C ILE A 4 -16.11 -47.24 60.90
N ILE A 5 -15.64 -46.00 60.86
CA ILE A 5 -16.06 -44.99 59.89
C ILE A 5 -15.05 -45.03 58.73
N LEU A 6 -15.47 -45.53 57.56
CA LEU A 6 -14.72 -45.41 56.32
C LEU A 6 -14.84 -43.98 55.79
N ARG A 7 -13.71 -43.26 55.65
CA ARG A 7 -13.62 -41.98 54.94
C ARG A 7 -13.25 -42.28 53.47
N ASN A 8 -14.19 -42.07 52.58
CA ASN A 8 -13.95 -42.07 51.15
C ASN A 8 -13.23 -40.75 50.76
N ALA A 9 -11.97 -40.86 50.37
CA ALA A 9 -11.21 -39.79 49.72
C ALA A 9 -11.44 -39.87 48.21
N ALA A 10 -12.30 -39.02 47.66
CA ALA A 10 -12.45 -38.82 46.21
C ALA A 10 -11.28 -37.94 45.72
N GLY A 11 -10.29 -38.54 45.10
CA GLY A 11 -9.22 -37.83 44.45
C GLY A 11 -9.73 -37.22 43.10
N MET A 12 -9.82 -35.90 43.03
CA MET A 12 -10.18 -35.17 41.84
C MET A 12 -8.93 -35.01 40.96
N LEU A 13 -8.83 -35.83 39.90
CA LEU A 13 -7.75 -35.77 38.91
C LEU A 13 -7.99 -34.57 37.97
N MET A 14 -7.30 -33.42 38.19
CA MET A 14 -7.30 -32.29 37.26
C MET A 14 -6.45 -32.62 36.04
N LEU A 15 -7.10 -32.92 34.92
CA LEU A 15 -6.45 -33.01 33.61
C LEU A 15 -6.12 -31.57 33.13
N LEU A 16 -4.86 -31.19 33.21
CA LEU A 16 -4.31 -30.00 32.60
C LEU A 16 -4.22 -30.20 31.08
N PHE A 17 -5.20 -29.71 30.34
CA PHE A 17 -5.08 -29.59 28.88
C PHE A 17 -4.13 -28.45 28.56
N SER A 18 -2.89 -28.77 28.19
CA SER A 18 -1.97 -27.81 27.59
C SER A 18 -2.42 -27.53 26.15
N PHE A 19 -3.07 -26.41 25.94
CA PHE A 19 -3.33 -25.90 24.58
C PHE A 19 -2.00 -25.41 24.00
N THR A 20 -1.36 -26.21 23.18
CA THR A 20 -0.28 -25.74 22.29
C THR A 20 -0.92 -24.92 21.18
N THR A 21 -0.89 -23.61 21.31
CA THR A 21 -1.22 -22.70 20.21
C THR A 21 -0.11 -22.82 19.18
N PHE A 22 -0.34 -23.59 18.12
CA PHE A 22 0.51 -23.51 16.93
C PHE A 22 0.31 -22.12 16.31
N ALA A 23 1.35 -21.30 16.29
CA ALA A 23 1.33 -20.07 15.53
C ALA A 23 1.09 -20.44 14.06
N GLN A 24 -0.03 -20.00 13.50
CA GLN A 24 -0.35 -20.22 12.09
C GLN A 24 0.70 -19.50 11.24
N SER A 25 1.28 -20.18 10.25
CA SER A 25 2.19 -19.53 9.30
C SER A 25 1.48 -18.37 8.60
N PRO A 26 2.16 -17.24 8.39
CA PRO A 26 1.55 -16.09 7.74
C PRO A 26 1.10 -16.47 6.33
N GLN A 27 -0.06 -15.93 5.91
CA GLN A 27 -0.64 -16.21 4.59
C GLN A 27 0.28 -15.73 3.46
N PHE A 28 0.98 -14.62 3.66
CA PHE A 28 1.99 -14.04 2.77
C PHE A 28 2.90 -13.11 3.57
N LYS A 29 4.00 -12.67 2.95
CA LYS A 29 4.97 -11.75 3.56
C LYS A 29 5.10 -10.48 2.75
N VAL A 30 5.13 -9.36 3.45
CA VAL A 30 5.27 -8.01 2.92
C VAL A 30 6.53 -7.36 3.45
N ILE A 31 7.28 -6.67 2.60
CA ILE A 31 8.35 -5.76 3.03
C ILE A 31 8.04 -4.35 2.56
N ALA A 32 8.10 -3.37 3.49
CA ALA A 32 7.94 -1.96 3.19
C ALA A 32 9.29 -1.23 3.25
N PHE A 33 9.62 -0.56 2.17
CA PHE A 33 10.79 0.32 2.05
C PHE A 33 10.38 1.76 2.33
N TYR A 34 11.21 2.46 3.12
CA TYR A 34 10.98 3.86 3.45
C TYR A 34 12.31 4.60 3.65
N SER A 35 12.26 5.93 3.68
CA SER A 35 13.41 6.79 3.98
C SER A 35 13.07 7.76 5.10
N THR A 36 14.08 8.09 5.91
CA THR A 36 13.96 9.05 7.04
C THR A 36 14.53 10.42 6.71
N ASN A 37 15.23 10.55 5.58
CA ASN A 37 15.95 11.76 5.15
C ASN A 37 15.33 12.36 3.88
N VAL A 38 14.02 12.42 3.83
CA VAL A 38 13.22 13.02 2.76
C VAL A 38 12.36 14.14 3.34
N GLU A 39 11.49 14.73 2.54
CA GLU A 39 10.58 15.78 2.98
C GLU A 39 9.79 15.36 4.24
N PRO A 40 9.62 16.22 5.26
CA PRO A 40 8.99 15.87 6.54
C PRO A 40 7.59 15.25 6.40
N ASP A 41 6.74 15.78 5.52
CA ASP A 41 5.39 15.26 5.30
C ASP A 41 5.41 13.83 4.73
N HIS A 42 6.42 13.48 3.92
CA HIS A 42 6.64 12.12 3.44
C HIS A 42 7.13 11.19 4.56
N VAL A 43 7.93 11.70 5.51
CA VAL A 43 8.38 10.94 6.69
C VAL A 43 7.21 10.67 7.64
N ASP A 44 6.36 11.67 7.88
CA ASP A 44 5.16 11.53 8.71
C ASP A 44 4.19 10.50 8.14
N PHE A 45 3.94 10.57 6.83
CA PHE A 45 3.16 9.53 6.14
C PHE A 45 3.75 8.13 6.33
N ALA A 46 5.06 7.95 6.11
CA ALA A 46 5.70 6.64 6.21
C ALA A 46 5.61 6.06 7.63
N ARG A 47 5.78 6.91 8.66
CA ARG A 47 5.61 6.51 10.07
C ARG A 47 4.20 5.98 10.32
N ASP A 48 3.18 6.71 9.89
CA ASP A 48 1.78 6.34 10.12
C ASP A 48 1.39 5.11 9.28
N ALA A 49 1.92 4.98 8.06
CA ALA A 49 1.75 3.80 7.23
C ALA A 49 2.33 2.53 7.88
N ILE A 50 3.52 2.62 8.47
CA ILE A 50 4.14 1.50 9.19
C ILE A 50 3.25 1.06 10.36
N GLN A 51 2.73 2.00 11.16
CA GLN A 51 1.82 1.68 12.26
C GLN A 51 0.54 1.01 11.75
N PHE A 52 -0.06 1.57 10.70
CA PHE A 52 -1.28 1.04 10.09
C PHE A 52 -1.10 -0.39 9.57
N TYR A 53 -0.06 -0.65 8.78
CA TYR A 53 0.18 -1.98 8.22
C TYR A 53 0.67 -2.99 9.27
N THR A 54 1.41 -2.57 10.30
CA THR A 54 1.78 -3.44 11.43
C THR A 54 0.54 -3.96 12.15
N LYS A 55 -0.40 -3.06 12.47
CA LYS A 55 -1.66 -3.45 13.10
C LYS A 55 -2.47 -4.37 12.20
N MET A 56 -2.60 -4.01 10.93
CA MET A 56 -3.33 -4.79 9.94
C MET A 56 -2.74 -6.19 9.76
N ALA A 57 -1.40 -6.32 9.72
CA ALA A 57 -0.72 -7.61 9.58
C ALA A 57 -1.11 -8.57 10.70
N ALA A 58 -1.12 -8.08 11.95
CA ALA A 58 -1.56 -8.84 13.11
C ALA A 58 -3.04 -9.27 13.00
N GLU A 59 -3.92 -8.38 12.52
CA GLU A 59 -5.35 -8.65 12.39
C GLU A 59 -5.70 -9.59 11.22
N LYS A 60 -4.92 -9.55 10.13
CA LYS A 60 -5.21 -10.28 8.88
C LYS A 60 -4.32 -11.50 8.64
N GLY A 61 -3.35 -11.75 9.51
CA GLY A 61 -2.53 -12.96 9.46
C GLY A 61 -1.48 -12.96 8.35
N PHE A 62 -0.89 -11.82 7.99
CA PHE A 62 0.29 -11.76 7.14
C PHE A 62 1.51 -11.24 7.90
N ALA A 63 2.72 -11.53 7.41
CA ALA A 63 3.95 -10.98 7.98
C ALA A 63 4.26 -9.63 7.35
N PHE A 64 4.69 -8.66 8.16
CA PHE A 64 5.03 -7.31 7.72
C PHE A 64 6.39 -6.89 8.28
N ASP A 65 7.36 -6.75 7.39
CA ASP A 65 8.70 -6.27 7.68
C ASP A 65 8.89 -4.86 7.10
N THR A 66 9.75 -4.08 7.72
CA THR A 66 10.09 -2.72 7.26
C THR A 66 11.60 -2.53 7.20
N THR A 67 12.07 -1.71 6.28
CA THR A 67 13.49 -1.35 6.18
C THR A 67 13.68 0.05 5.62
N SER A 68 14.60 0.81 6.22
CA SER A 68 15.12 2.05 5.65
C SER A 68 16.44 1.85 4.87
N ASN A 69 16.97 0.62 4.90
CA ASN A 69 18.13 0.28 4.10
C ASN A 69 17.68 -0.22 2.72
N TRP A 70 17.82 0.62 1.70
CA TRP A 70 17.46 0.31 0.33
C TRP A 70 18.37 -0.74 -0.34
N ASP A 71 19.52 -1.09 0.25
CA ASP A 71 20.34 -2.22 -0.22
C ASP A 71 19.65 -3.57 0.01
N ASN A 72 18.62 -3.62 0.86
CA ASN A 72 17.74 -4.77 1.01
C ASN A 72 16.82 -4.98 -0.21
N LEU A 73 16.74 -4.02 -1.13
CA LEU A 73 16.07 -4.17 -2.43
C LEU A 73 17.01 -4.93 -3.39
N ASN A 74 17.14 -6.23 -3.15
CA ASN A 74 17.98 -7.15 -3.92
C ASN A 74 17.30 -8.51 -4.06
N ASP A 75 17.68 -9.29 -5.08
CA ASP A 75 17.05 -10.59 -5.41
C ASP A 75 17.11 -11.59 -4.23
N ALA A 76 18.23 -11.58 -3.48
CA ALA A 76 18.41 -12.53 -2.37
C ALA A 76 17.43 -12.28 -1.22
N ASN A 77 17.05 -11.03 -0.99
CA ASN A 77 16.09 -10.65 0.02
C ASN A 77 14.65 -10.75 -0.50
N LEU A 78 14.37 -10.22 -1.69
CA LEU A 78 13.02 -10.12 -2.24
C LEU A 78 12.36 -11.47 -2.49
N LYS A 79 13.12 -12.54 -2.74
CA LYS A 79 12.59 -13.91 -2.88
C LYS A 79 11.79 -14.41 -1.66
N ASN A 80 11.97 -13.78 -0.49
CA ASN A 80 11.29 -14.15 0.74
C ASN A 80 9.91 -13.49 0.89
N TYR A 81 9.53 -12.57 -0.01
CA TYR A 81 8.33 -11.76 0.09
C TYR A 81 7.42 -11.93 -1.14
N GLN A 82 6.13 -11.80 -0.91
CA GLN A 82 5.12 -11.78 -1.96
C GLN A 82 4.78 -10.36 -2.38
N VAL A 83 4.93 -9.39 -1.48
CA VAL A 83 4.59 -7.98 -1.74
C VAL A 83 5.70 -7.06 -1.27
N VAL A 84 6.01 -6.08 -2.10
CA VAL A 84 6.88 -4.95 -1.80
C VAL A 84 6.02 -3.68 -1.72
N ILE A 85 6.20 -2.89 -0.65
CA ILE A 85 5.62 -1.56 -0.54
C ILE A 85 6.73 -0.53 -0.62
N TRP A 86 6.53 0.54 -1.41
CA TRP A 86 7.34 1.75 -1.33
C TRP A 86 6.50 2.86 -0.72
N LEU A 87 6.94 3.37 0.43
CA LEU A 87 6.15 4.33 1.20
C LEU A 87 6.41 5.77 0.75
N ASN A 88 7.67 6.20 0.74
CA ASN A 88 8.02 7.61 0.56
C ASN A 88 9.33 7.85 -0.20
N GLU A 89 9.77 6.87 -0.96
CA GLU A 89 11.02 6.91 -1.72
C GLU A 89 11.00 5.81 -2.81
N PHE A 90 12.00 5.78 -3.66
CA PHE A 90 12.17 4.84 -4.78
C PHE A 90 13.64 4.37 -4.90
N PRO A 91 13.94 3.32 -5.72
CA PRO A 91 15.30 2.78 -5.87
C PRO A 91 16.34 3.80 -6.30
N HIS A 92 17.47 3.81 -5.62
CA HIS A 92 18.54 4.83 -5.79
C HIS A 92 19.55 4.48 -6.88
N ASN A 93 19.69 3.21 -7.26
CA ASN A 93 20.71 2.75 -8.21
C ASN A 93 20.22 1.63 -9.12
N GLY A 94 21.05 1.32 -10.14
CA GLY A 94 20.69 0.34 -11.15
C GLY A 94 20.52 -1.09 -10.62
N ALA A 95 21.27 -1.50 -9.61
CA ALA A 95 21.15 -2.84 -9.03
C ALA A 95 19.80 -3.03 -8.30
N GLN A 96 19.38 -2.02 -7.54
CA GLN A 96 18.09 -1.99 -6.86
C GLN A 96 16.93 -1.99 -7.88
N ARG A 97 17.04 -1.20 -8.97
CA ARG A 97 16.06 -1.16 -10.05
C ARG A 97 15.92 -2.51 -10.73
N GLN A 98 17.05 -3.15 -11.07
CA GLN A 98 17.07 -4.47 -11.69
C GLN A 98 16.43 -5.54 -10.78
N ALA A 99 16.76 -5.56 -9.50
CA ALA A 99 16.16 -6.50 -8.54
C ALA A 99 14.63 -6.31 -8.44
N PHE A 100 14.16 -5.07 -8.48
CA PHE A 100 12.72 -4.78 -8.51
C PHE A 100 12.06 -5.27 -9.81
N GLU A 101 12.69 -5.04 -10.96
CA GLU A 101 12.21 -5.54 -12.25
C GLU A 101 12.10 -7.08 -12.24
N HIS A 102 13.11 -7.79 -11.73
CA HIS A 102 13.07 -9.25 -11.58
C HIS A 102 11.93 -9.70 -10.67
N PHE A 103 11.75 -9.05 -9.53
CA PHE A 103 10.67 -9.34 -8.60
C PHE A 103 9.29 -9.19 -9.25
N MET A 104 9.04 -8.08 -9.94
CA MET A 104 7.77 -7.83 -10.62
C MET A 104 7.53 -8.78 -11.79
N ASN A 105 8.56 -9.06 -12.60
CA ASN A 105 8.47 -10.00 -13.72
C ASN A 105 8.26 -11.45 -13.25
N SER A 106 8.67 -11.78 -12.03
CA SER A 106 8.40 -13.08 -11.38
C SER A 106 7.01 -13.18 -10.76
N GLY A 107 6.21 -12.11 -10.86
CA GLY A 107 4.83 -12.06 -10.38
C GLY A 107 4.69 -11.59 -8.93
N GLY A 108 5.69 -10.91 -8.40
CA GLY A 108 5.60 -10.19 -7.14
C GLY A 108 4.54 -9.09 -7.16
N GLY A 109 4.01 -8.74 -5.99
CA GLY A 109 3.05 -7.65 -5.82
C GLY A 109 3.75 -6.35 -5.42
N TRP A 110 3.30 -5.21 -5.95
CA TRP A 110 3.81 -3.90 -5.55
C TRP A 110 2.69 -2.92 -5.19
N LEU A 111 2.89 -2.22 -4.06
CA LEU A 111 2.07 -1.09 -3.64
C LEU A 111 2.98 0.14 -3.51
N GLY A 112 2.77 1.12 -4.36
CA GLY A 112 3.51 2.38 -4.31
C GLY A 112 2.63 3.54 -3.89
N PHE A 113 3.17 4.40 -3.03
CA PHE A 113 2.50 5.58 -2.54
C PHE A 113 3.19 6.86 -3.00
N HIS A 114 2.39 7.82 -3.48
CA HIS A 114 2.77 9.21 -3.71
C HIS A 114 4.12 9.34 -4.45
N VAL A 115 5.13 9.88 -3.77
CA VAL A 115 6.47 10.10 -4.34
C VAL A 115 7.16 8.83 -4.82
N SER A 116 6.73 7.64 -4.34
CA SER A 116 7.31 6.39 -4.83
C SER A 116 7.03 6.13 -6.32
N GLY A 117 6.00 6.76 -6.88
CA GLY A 117 5.72 6.76 -8.32
C GLY A 117 6.32 7.94 -9.06
N TYR A 118 6.98 8.88 -8.35
CA TYR A 118 7.57 10.05 -8.99
C TYR A 118 8.60 9.63 -10.03
N ASN A 119 8.47 10.21 -11.19
CA ASN A 119 9.43 10.12 -12.28
C ASN A 119 9.28 11.37 -13.13
N ASP A 120 10.36 11.75 -13.78
CA ASP A 120 10.43 12.89 -14.69
C ASP A 120 11.32 12.56 -15.88
N GLN A 121 11.58 13.54 -16.74
CA GLN A 121 12.46 13.38 -17.91
C GLN A 121 13.92 12.98 -17.57
N TYR A 122 14.34 13.13 -16.31
CA TYR A 122 15.69 12.82 -15.83
C TYR A 122 15.78 11.46 -15.14
N THR A 123 14.67 10.82 -14.85
CA THR A 123 14.61 9.55 -14.10
C THR A 123 15.35 8.42 -14.79
N GLN A 124 15.43 8.44 -16.12
CA GLN A 124 16.16 7.48 -16.96
C GLN A 124 15.91 6.00 -16.59
N TRP A 125 14.65 5.69 -16.30
CA TRP A 125 14.20 4.33 -16.03
C TRP A 125 12.94 4.00 -16.86
N PRO A 126 13.11 3.77 -18.18
CA PRO A 126 11.99 3.54 -19.10
C PRO A 126 11.09 2.37 -18.71
N TRP A 127 11.68 1.32 -18.11
CA TRP A 127 10.90 0.20 -17.61
C TRP A 127 9.87 0.66 -16.57
N PHE A 128 10.28 1.47 -15.61
CA PHE A 128 9.39 1.98 -14.55
C PHE A 128 8.30 2.91 -15.08
N VAL A 129 8.64 3.76 -16.05
CA VAL A 129 7.64 4.58 -16.75
C VAL A 129 6.57 3.70 -17.40
N ASN A 130 6.99 2.64 -18.13
CA ASN A 130 6.05 1.67 -18.71
C ASN A 130 5.28 0.88 -17.65
N PHE A 131 5.93 0.52 -16.55
CA PHE A 131 5.30 -0.14 -15.40
C PHE A 131 4.19 0.71 -14.79
N LEU A 132 4.38 2.01 -14.66
CA LEU A 132 3.36 2.97 -14.24
C LEU A 132 2.33 3.31 -15.34
N GLY A 133 2.43 2.68 -16.50
CA GLY A 133 1.49 2.89 -17.62
C GLY A 133 1.81 4.09 -18.51
N GLY A 134 3.06 4.57 -18.50
CA GLY A 134 3.51 5.73 -19.25
C GLY A 134 3.34 7.05 -18.49
N ALA A 135 2.81 7.01 -17.28
CA ALA A 135 2.57 8.18 -16.45
C ALA A 135 3.87 8.85 -16.03
N VAL A 136 4.08 10.10 -16.42
CA VAL A 136 5.19 10.96 -16.01
C VAL A 136 4.64 12.09 -15.16
N PHE A 137 5.29 12.39 -14.05
CA PHE A 137 4.90 13.51 -13.20
C PHE A 137 4.91 14.82 -13.99
N TYR A 138 3.81 15.57 -13.87
CA TYR A 138 3.64 16.82 -14.61
C TYR A 138 3.49 18.02 -13.69
N ASN A 139 2.63 17.91 -12.67
CA ASN A 139 2.34 18.98 -11.72
C ASN A 139 1.69 18.42 -10.45
N ASN A 140 1.49 19.30 -9.47
CA ASN A 140 0.79 19.03 -8.23
C ASN A 140 0.02 20.26 -7.75
N ASN A 141 -0.95 20.09 -6.86
CA ASN A 141 -1.56 21.22 -6.17
C ASN A 141 -0.66 21.71 -5.02
N TRP A 142 -0.84 22.95 -4.64
CA TRP A 142 -0.25 23.52 -3.43
C TRP A 142 -1.16 24.63 -2.87
N PRO A 143 -1.41 24.68 -1.55
CA PRO A 143 -0.98 23.70 -0.53
C PRO A 143 -1.69 22.36 -0.68
N PRO A 144 -1.30 21.33 0.12
CA PRO A 144 -2.05 20.08 0.25
C PRO A 144 -3.49 20.35 0.68
N LEU A 145 -4.45 19.65 0.09
CA LEU A 145 -5.88 19.87 0.31
C LEU A 145 -6.65 18.54 0.34
N PRO A 146 -7.75 18.45 1.10
CA PRO A 146 -8.69 17.35 0.93
C PRO A 146 -9.34 17.44 -0.47
N ALA A 147 -9.73 16.30 -1.01
CA ALA A 147 -10.38 16.26 -2.31
C ALA A 147 -11.50 15.23 -2.37
N LYS A 148 -12.53 15.53 -3.15
CA LYS A 148 -13.55 14.55 -3.52
C LYS A 148 -12.98 13.62 -4.58
N LEU A 149 -13.08 12.33 -4.34
CA LEU A 149 -12.66 11.27 -5.26
C LEU A 149 -13.87 10.55 -5.85
N ILE A 150 -13.70 10.05 -7.06
CA ILE A 150 -14.64 9.17 -7.76
C ILE A 150 -14.00 7.79 -7.87
N VAL A 151 -14.74 6.76 -7.50
CA VAL A 151 -14.36 5.37 -7.73
C VAL A 151 -14.79 4.99 -9.15
N ASP A 152 -13.82 4.86 -10.05
CA ASP A 152 -14.03 4.53 -11.47
C ASP A 152 -14.38 3.05 -11.65
N ASP A 153 -13.68 2.18 -10.94
CA ASP A 153 -13.91 0.75 -10.98
C ASP A 153 -14.23 0.21 -9.58
N ASN A 154 -15.49 -0.11 -9.37
CA ASN A 154 -15.99 -0.75 -8.14
C ASN A 154 -16.01 -2.28 -8.20
N LYS A 155 -15.40 -2.89 -9.22
CA LYS A 155 -15.28 -4.35 -9.34
C LYS A 155 -13.88 -4.85 -8.96
N HIS A 156 -12.89 -3.97 -9.00
CA HIS A 156 -11.55 -4.33 -8.58
C HIS A 156 -11.51 -4.62 -7.07
N PRO A 157 -10.83 -5.70 -6.60
CA PRO A 157 -10.80 -6.06 -5.19
C PRO A 157 -10.40 -4.93 -4.24
N ALA A 158 -9.48 -4.04 -4.64
CA ALA A 158 -9.06 -2.90 -3.83
C ALA A 158 -10.14 -1.82 -3.65
N THR A 159 -11.15 -1.77 -4.52
CA THR A 159 -12.14 -0.67 -4.55
C THR A 159 -13.59 -1.13 -4.45
N GLN A 160 -13.85 -2.44 -4.49
CA GLN A 160 -15.20 -3.01 -4.50
C GLN A 160 -16.05 -2.68 -3.26
N HIS A 161 -15.42 -2.32 -2.14
CA HIS A 161 -16.11 -1.96 -0.90
C HIS A 161 -16.22 -0.45 -0.68
N LEU A 162 -15.79 0.35 -1.67
CA LEU A 162 -15.85 1.81 -1.57
C LEU A 162 -17.20 2.35 -2.07
N PRO A 163 -17.68 3.48 -1.51
CA PRO A 163 -18.79 4.22 -2.10
C PRO A 163 -18.36 4.82 -3.46
N LYS A 164 -19.33 5.15 -4.31
CA LYS A 164 -19.06 5.76 -5.61
C LYS A 164 -18.19 7.02 -5.55
N THR A 165 -18.32 7.78 -4.47
CA THR A 165 -17.49 8.98 -4.22
C THR A 165 -17.23 9.10 -2.72
N TYR A 166 -16.09 9.70 -2.35
CA TYR A 166 -15.78 10.05 -0.97
C TYR A 166 -14.85 11.26 -0.92
N ILE A 167 -14.72 11.88 0.26
CA ILE A 167 -13.73 12.93 0.51
C ILE A 167 -12.49 12.27 1.09
N ALA A 168 -11.39 12.38 0.38
CA ALA A 168 -10.08 11.97 0.87
C ALA A 168 -9.50 13.03 1.81
N PRO A 169 -8.68 12.65 2.81
CA PRO A 169 -7.98 13.59 3.66
C PRO A 169 -7.05 14.53 2.87
N ILE A 170 -6.49 15.50 3.61
CA ILE A 170 -5.47 16.42 3.07
C ILE A 170 -4.34 15.61 2.45
N ASN A 171 -3.98 15.96 1.21
CA ASN A 171 -2.91 15.35 0.45
C ASN A 171 -2.42 16.29 -0.65
N GLU A 172 -1.20 16.12 -1.08
CA GLU A 172 -0.69 16.71 -2.30
C GLU A 172 -1.05 15.80 -3.48
N TRP A 173 -1.84 16.30 -4.44
CA TRP A 173 -2.32 15.53 -5.57
C TRP A 173 -1.44 15.75 -6.78
N TYR A 174 -0.98 14.67 -7.41
CA TYR A 174 -0.15 14.71 -8.62
C TYR A 174 -0.99 14.61 -9.88
N GLY A 175 -0.66 15.45 -10.86
CA GLY A 175 -1.09 15.32 -12.25
C GLY A 175 -0.02 14.60 -13.08
N TRP A 176 -0.46 13.85 -14.08
CA TRP A 176 0.37 12.99 -14.91
C TRP A 176 0.20 13.30 -16.39
N LYS A 177 1.31 13.28 -17.15
CA LYS A 177 1.27 13.51 -18.60
C LYS A 177 2.36 12.66 -19.28
N PRO A 178 2.03 11.70 -20.19
CA PRO A 178 0.65 11.33 -20.60
C PRO A 178 -0.23 10.88 -19.45
N ASN A 179 -1.55 10.94 -19.66
CA ASN A 179 -2.51 10.43 -18.68
C ASN A 179 -2.40 8.89 -18.64
N PRO A 180 -2.25 8.26 -17.47
CA PRO A 180 -2.20 6.81 -17.38
C PRO A 180 -3.43 6.12 -17.96
N ARG A 181 -4.59 6.79 -17.99
CA ARG A 181 -5.81 6.25 -18.59
C ARG A 181 -5.70 6.03 -20.10
N ASP A 182 -4.82 6.76 -20.80
CA ASP A 182 -4.62 6.61 -22.23
C ASP A 182 -3.92 5.29 -22.60
N ASN A 183 -3.32 4.61 -21.63
CA ASN A 183 -2.68 3.33 -21.83
C ASN A 183 -3.69 2.18 -21.66
N LYS A 184 -3.86 1.37 -22.71
CA LYS A 184 -4.78 0.21 -22.72
C LYS A 184 -4.51 -0.85 -21.64
N ASP A 185 -3.27 -0.92 -21.15
CA ASP A 185 -2.83 -1.87 -20.14
C ASP A 185 -3.05 -1.31 -18.71
N VAL A 186 -3.48 -0.05 -18.58
CA VAL A 186 -3.81 0.58 -17.31
C VAL A 186 -5.30 0.52 -17.04
N LYS A 187 -5.64 0.21 -15.80
CA LYS A 187 -6.99 0.31 -15.28
C LYS A 187 -7.00 1.33 -14.14
N VAL A 188 -7.62 2.47 -14.39
CA VAL A 188 -7.81 3.50 -13.38
C VAL A 188 -8.90 3.05 -12.41
N LEU A 189 -8.60 3.10 -11.12
CA LEU A 189 -9.49 2.68 -10.05
C LEU A 189 -10.17 3.87 -9.37
N VAL A 190 -9.44 4.99 -9.21
CA VAL A 190 -9.95 6.20 -8.54
C VAL A 190 -9.37 7.44 -9.22
N THR A 191 -10.21 8.48 -9.36
CA THR A 191 -9.90 9.75 -10.02
C THR A 191 -10.34 10.94 -9.15
N LEU A 192 -9.68 12.09 -9.27
CA LEU A 192 -10.16 13.35 -8.70
C LEU A 192 -11.49 13.77 -9.36
N ALA A 193 -12.48 14.13 -8.54
CA ALA A 193 -13.75 14.62 -9.08
C ALA A 193 -13.59 16.01 -9.74
N PRO A 194 -14.20 16.26 -10.90
CA PRO A 194 -14.15 17.58 -11.54
C PRO A 194 -14.64 18.73 -10.65
N SER A 195 -15.49 18.45 -9.68
CA SER A 195 -15.97 19.44 -8.71
C SER A 195 -14.89 20.00 -7.77
N ASN A 196 -13.68 19.44 -7.77
CA ASN A 196 -12.54 19.96 -7.01
C ASN A 196 -11.84 21.14 -7.71
N TYR A 197 -12.06 21.32 -9.02
CA TYR A 197 -11.24 22.24 -9.80
C TYR A 197 -11.73 23.69 -9.73
N PRO A 198 -10.82 24.68 -9.66
CA PRO A 198 -9.35 24.52 -9.51
C PRO A 198 -8.98 24.02 -8.12
N LEU A 199 -7.93 23.21 -8.02
CA LEU A 199 -7.42 22.64 -6.77
C LEU A 199 -6.11 23.32 -6.37
N GLY A 200 -6.14 24.07 -5.25
CA GLY A 200 -5.00 24.77 -4.66
C GLY A 200 -4.76 26.17 -5.21
N LYS A 201 -3.92 26.92 -4.49
CA LYS A 201 -3.62 28.33 -4.81
C LYS A 201 -2.74 28.50 -6.05
N LYS A 202 -1.88 27.53 -6.33
CA LYS A 202 -1.02 27.56 -7.52
C LYS A 202 -1.76 27.31 -8.81
N ASP A 203 -3.03 26.94 -8.72
CA ASP A 203 -3.85 26.69 -9.91
C ASP A 203 -3.23 25.67 -10.88
N ILE A 204 -2.42 24.75 -10.35
CA ILE A 204 -1.68 23.81 -11.18
C ILE A 204 -2.61 22.72 -11.69
N ILE A 205 -3.53 22.27 -10.83
CA ILE A 205 -4.59 21.33 -11.20
C ILE A 205 -5.88 22.13 -11.34
N ARG A 206 -6.17 22.53 -12.57
CA ARG A 206 -7.34 23.37 -12.90
C ARG A 206 -8.53 22.55 -13.32
N ASP A 207 -8.31 21.53 -14.11
CA ASP A 207 -9.33 20.68 -14.73
C ASP A 207 -8.69 19.38 -15.25
N GLY A 208 -9.50 18.61 -15.93
CA GLY A 208 -9.08 17.40 -16.63
C GLY A 208 -9.38 16.11 -15.89
N ASP A 209 -8.87 15.03 -16.45
CA ASP A 209 -8.94 13.69 -15.88
C ASP A 209 -7.65 13.39 -15.12
N ILE A 210 -7.73 13.31 -13.80
CA ILE A 210 -6.58 13.14 -12.92
C ILE A 210 -6.72 11.83 -12.13
N PRO A 211 -6.24 10.71 -12.69
CA PRO A 211 -6.15 9.44 -11.97
C PRO A 211 -5.26 9.56 -10.74
N VAL A 212 -5.72 9.02 -9.62
CA VAL A 212 -4.99 9.02 -8.35
C VAL A 212 -4.73 7.62 -7.81
N VAL A 213 -5.46 6.60 -8.30
CA VAL A 213 -5.20 5.18 -8.03
C VAL A 213 -5.38 4.40 -9.30
N TRP A 214 -4.40 3.58 -9.66
CA TRP A 214 -4.50 2.69 -10.81
C TRP A 214 -3.66 1.42 -10.66
N THR A 215 -3.95 0.45 -11.52
CA THR A 215 -3.18 -0.78 -11.72
C THR A 215 -2.78 -0.93 -13.18
N ASN A 216 -1.67 -1.63 -13.44
CA ASN A 216 -1.26 -2.06 -14.77
C ASN A 216 -1.54 -3.57 -14.89
N THR A 217 -2.36 -3.95 -15.87
CA THR A 217 -2.85 -5.33 -16.02
C THR A 217 -1.75 -6.35 -16.37
N LYS A 218 -0.55 -5.88 -16.75
CA LYS A 218 0.62 -6.73 -16.99
C LYS A 218 1.34 -7.14 -15.71
N TYR A 219 1.09 -6.43 -14.61
CA TYR A 219 1.76 -6.61 -13.34
C TYR A 219 0.77 -6.66 -12.18
N LYS A 220 1.14 -7.32 -11.11
CA LYS A 220 0.37 -7.28 -9.86
C LYS A 220 0.77 -6.06 -9.05
N MET A 221 0.25 -4.90 -9.43
CA MET A 221 0.66 -3.62 -8.85
C MET A 221 -0.53 -2.68 -8.61
N ILE A 222 -0.40 -1.81 -7.63
CA ILE A 222 -1.27 -0.65 -7.44
C ILE A 222 -0.38 0.55 -7.11
N TYR A 223 -0.58 1.64 -7.83
CA TYR A 223 -0.10 2.95 -7.43
C TYR A 223 -1.22 3.75 -6.78
N MET A 224 -0.89 4.44 -5.69
CA MET A 224 -1.79 5.33 -4.97
C MET A 224 -1.13 6.69 -4.77
N ASN A 225 -1.79 7.76 -5.20
CA ASN A 225 -1.24 9.12 -5.05
C ASN A 225 -1.30 9.63 -3.60
N MET A 226 -1.96 8.94 -2.69
CA MET A 226 -1.99 9.26 -1.26
C MET A 226 -0.60 9.02 -0.66
N GLY A 227 -0.12 9.95 0.21
CA GLY A 227 1.18 9.75 0.84
C GLY A 227 1.90 11.02 1.28
N HIS A 228 1.18 12.14 1.44
CA HIS A 228 1.74 13.40 1.88
C HIS A 228 1.07 13.88 3.18
N GLY A 229 1.82 13.89 4.29
CA GLY A 229 1.38 14.34 5.60
C GLY A 229 0.78 13.24 6.49
N ASP A 230 0.42 13.65 7.70
CA ASP A 230 -0.05 12.79 8.81
C ASP A 230 -1.57 12.53 8.80
N GLN A 231 -2.31 13.07 7.82
CA GLN A 231 -3.78 12.97 7.78
C GLN A 231 -4.31 11.79 6.95
N ILE A 232 -3.43 11.13 6.19
CA ILE A 232 -3.79 10.13 5.17
C ILE A 232 -4.62 8.97 5.73
N PHE A 233 -4.36 8.55 6.96
CA PHE A 233 -5.03 7.42 7.62
C PHE A 233 -6.27 7.83 8.44
N ASN A 234 -6.70 9.09 8.40
CA ASN A 234 -7.89 9.57 9.11
C ASN A 234 -9.23 9.20 8.44
N SER A 235 -9.21 8.65 7.22
CA SER A 235 -10.41 8.22 6.50
C SER A 235 -10.62 6.71 6.59
N VAL A 236 -11.67 6.27 7.27
CA VAL A 236 -12.05 4.84 7.34
C VAL A 236 -12.29 4.25 5.94
N ILE A 237 -12.88 5.02 5.03
CA ILE A 237 -13.13 4.60 3.65
C ILE A 237 -11.81 4.38 2.91
N GLN A 238 -10.88 5.33 3.00
CA GLN A 238 -9.57 5.23 2.37
C GLN A 238 -8.74 4.08 2.96
N ASN A 239 -8.78 3.92 4.28
CA ASN A 239 -8.13 2.82 4.98
C ASN A 239 -8.63 1.45 4.52
N LYS A 240 -9.94 1.34 4.19
CA LYS A 240 -10.50 0.12 3.61
C LYS A 240 -9.87 -0.19 2.24
N MET A 241 -9.65 0.82 1.39
CA MET A 241 -8.95 0.65 0.12
C MET A 241 -7.51 0.17 0.33
N PHE A 242 -6.77 0.76 1.27
CA PHE A 242 -5.40 0.35 1.58
C PHE A 242 -5.35 -1.11 2.07
N GLN A 243 -6.29 -1.50 2.93
CA GLN A 243 -6.43 -2.88 3.39
C GLN A 243 -6.72 -3.83 2.22
N ASP A 244 -7.71 -3.52 1.41
CA ASP A 244 -8.14 -4.41 0.33
C ASP A 244 -7.06 -4.53 -0.76
N ALA A 245 -6.31 -3.46 -1.00
CA ALA A 245 -5.18 -3.45 -1.92
C ALA A 245 -4.07 -4.43 -1.48
N ILE A 246 -3.62 -4.36 -0.22
CA ILE A 246 -2.55 -5.23 0.26
C ILE A 246 -2.99 -6.70 0.30
N LEU A 247 -4.23 -6.98 0.67
CA LEU A 247 -4.78 -8.33 0.68
C LEU A 247 -4.89 -8.90 -0.75
N TRP A 248 -5.30 -8.09 -1.73
CA TRP A 248 -5.31 -8.48 -3.12
C TRP A 248 -3.90 -8.75 -3.65
N LEU A 249 -2.93 -7.89 -3.33
CA LEU A 249 -1.54 -8.07 -3.74
C LEU A 249 -0.90 -9.31 -3.11
N GLY A 250 -1.24 -9.64 -1.87
CA GLY A 250 -0.74 -10.80 -1.14
C GLY A 250 -1.44 -12.11 -1.48
N ALA A 251 -2.66 -12.07 -2.01
CA ALA A 251 -3.36 -13.28 -2.43
C ALA A 251 -2.55 -14.01 -3.52
N GLY A 252 -2.32 -15.29 -3.35
CA GLY A 252 -1.63 -16.13 -4.33
C GLY A 252 -2.25 -16.05 -5.73
N LYS A 253 -1.45 -16.45 -6.76
CA LYS A 253 -1.97 -16.63 -8.13
C LYS A 253 -2.94 -17.79 -8.17
#